data_ab2fd98aaa5ea52e3300d72ff7390e46
#
_entry.id   ab2fd98aaa5ea52e3300d72ff7390e46
#
_cell.length_a   1.000
_cell.length_b   1.000
_cell.length_c   1.000
_cell.angle_alpha   90.00
_cell.angle_beta   90.00
_cell.angle_gamma   90.00
#
_symmetry.space_group_name_H-M   'P 1'
#
loop_
_entity.id
_entity.type
_entity.pdbx_description
1 polymer ?
#
loop_
_entity_poly.entity_id
_entity_poly.type
_entity_poly.pdbx_seq_one_letter_code
_entity_poly.pdbx_strand_id
1 'polypeptide(L)'
;MSPTRWVEITDAIKSNLIPEKVTAKQSSIIYAEEADVLNVALFGITAKEWREANPDLQGNIRDYATVNELICLSNMENINAVLINDGIPQGERLIKLNQIAIHQMKVLEEYNNRNLLK
;
A
#
# COMPACT_ATOMS: atom_id res chain seq x y z
N MET A 1 -11.91 -10.76 -17.23
CA MET A 1 -12.40 -9.52 -16.60
C MET A 1 -13.23 -8.74 -17.61
N SER A 2 -14.40 -8.28 -17.21
CA SER A 2 -15.25 -7.51 -18.11
C SER A 2 -14.70 -6.10 -18.32
N PRO A 3 -15.00 -5.44 -19.48
CA PRO A 3 -14.57 -4.06 -19.70
C PRO A 3 -15.04 -3.10 -18.62
N THR A 4 -16.25 -3.29 -18.09
CA THR A 4 -16.80 -2.49 -17.01
C THR A 4 -15.90 -2.56 -15.77
N ARG A 5 -15.45 -3.75 -15.44
CA ARG A 5 -14.59 -3.94 -14.28
C ARG A 5 -13.22 -3.26 -14.47
N TRP A 6 -12.69 -3.24 -15.70
CA TRP A 6 -11.47 -2.50 -15.99
C TRP A 6 -11.65 -1.00 -15.78
N VAL A 7 -12.77 -0.45 -16.24
CA VAL A 7 -13.09 0.96 -16.01
C VAL A 7 -13.20 1.26 -14.52
N GLU A 8 -13.90 0.40 -13.77
CA GLU A 8 -14.03 0.53 -12.32
C GLU A 8 -12.69 0.49 -11.62
N ILE A 9 -11.80 -0.43 -12.01
CA ILE A 9 -10.45 -0.52 -11.43
C ILE A 9 -9.66 0.74 -11.76
N THR A 10 -9.74 1.22 -13.00
CA THR A 10 -9.03 2.43 -13.41
C THR A 10 -9.50 3.65 -12.62
N ASP A 11 -10.82 3.79 -12.46
CA ASP A 11 -11.40 4.89 -11.69
C ASP A 11 -11.05 4.76 -10.21
N ALA A 12 -11.08 3.55 -9.68
CA ALA A 12 -10.68 3.27 -8.30
C ALA A 12 -9.20 3.62 -8.08
N ILE A 13 -8.32 3.28 -9.02
CA ILE A 13 -6.91 3.66 -8.95
C ILE A 13 -6.75 5.18 -8.93
N LYS A 14 -7.50 5.89 -9.79
CA LYS A 14 -7.44 7.36 -9.84
C LYS A 14 -7.98 8.02 -8.58
N SER A 15 -9.05 7.47 -8.00
CA SER A 15 -9.70 8.06 -6.83
C SER A 15 -9.15 7.54 -5.51
N ASN A 16 -8.54 6.34 -5.51
CA ASN A 16 -8.06 5.67 -4.30
C ASN A 16 -6.55 5.43 -4.31
N LEU A 17 -5.80 6.37 -4.89
CA LEU A 17 -4.33 6.36 -4.81
C LEU A 17 -3.84 6.60 -3.39
N ILE A 18 -4.72 7.18 -2.55
CA ILE A 18 -4.40 7.37 -1.14
C ILE A 18 -4.86 6.11 -0.39
N PRO A 19 -3.97 5.47 0.37
CA PRO A 19 -4.32 4.27 1.13
C PRO A 19 -5.48 4.51 2.09
N GLU A 20 -6.31 3.49 2.26
CA GLU A 20 -7.33 3.51 3.29
C GLU A 20 -6.70 3.24 4.66
N LYS A 21 -7.34 3.72 5.71
CA LYS A 21 -6.94 3.44 7.08
C LYS A 21 -7.12 1.94 7.36
N VAL A 22 -6.08 1.31 7.92
CA VAL A 22 -6.16 -0.11 8.30
C VAL A 22 -7.24 -0.32 9.36
N THR A 23 -7.93 -1.46 9.26
CA THR A 23 -8.97 -1.83 10.21
C THR A 23 -8.35 -2.41 11.49
N ALA A 24 -9.15 -2.43 12.56
CA ALA A 24 -8.75 -3.08 13.80
C ALA A 24 -8.47 -4.57 13.58
N LYS A 25 -9.25 -5.22 12.71
CA LYS A 25 -9.02 -6.62 12.35
C LYS A 25 -7.67 -6.82 11.69
N GLN A 26 -7.32 -5.96 10.72
CA GLN A 26 -6.03 -6.05 10.04
C GLN A 26 -4.86 -5.86 11.00
N SER A 27 -4.97 -4.90 11.92
CA SER A 27 -3.89 -4.63 12.87
C SER A 27 -3.77 -5.71 13.96
N SER A 28 -4.80 -6.53 14.15
CA SER A 28 -4.77 -7.64 15.11
C SER A 28 -4.17 -8.92 14.53
N ILE A 29 -4.01 -9.02 13.22
CA ILE A 29 -3.42 -10.17 12.54
C ILE A 29 -1.92 -10.12 12.70
N ILE A 30 -1.31 -11.28 12.95
CA ILE A 30 0.14 -11.43 12.94
C ILE A 30 0.54 -11.93 11.54
N TYR A 31 1.27 -11.10 10.80
CA TYR A 31 1.72 -11.44 9.47
C TYR A 31 3.04 -12.17 9.53
N ALA A 32 3.15 -13.28 8.81
CA ALA A 32 4.35 -14.10 8.81
C ALA A 32 5.57 -13.37 8.25
N GLU A 33 5.33 -12.46 7.28
CA GLU A 33 6.40 -11.74 6.61
C GLU A 33 6.23 -10.23 6.77
N GLU A 34 7.33 -9.53 7.03
CA GLU A 34 7.32 -8.07 7.15
C GLU A 34 6.91 -7.39 5.84
N ALA A 35 7.20 -8.02 4.70
CA ALA A 35 6.73 -7.51 3.42
C ALA A 35 5.21 -7.36 3.37
N ASP A 36 4.47 -8.24 4.02
CA ASP A 36 3.01 -8.15 4.07
C ASP A 36 2.51 -7.07 5.03
N VAL A 37 3.25 -6.77 6.09
CA VAL A 37 2.94 -5.60 6.92
C VAL A 37 2.95 -4.34 6.05
N LEU A 38 3.96 -4.19 5.21
CA LEU A 38 4.07 -3.05 4.29
C LEU A 38 2.99 -3.09 3.21
N ASN A 39 2.70 -4.26 2.65
CA ASN A 39 1.66 -4.42 1.64
C ASN A 39 0.28 -4.01 2.19
N VAL A 40 -0.06 -4.46 3.39
CA VAL A 40 -1.34 -4.10 4.03
C VAL A 40 -1.37 -2.61 4.36
N ALA A 41 -0.27 -2.05 4.85
CA ALA A 41 -0.20 -0.63 5.19
C ALA A 41 -0.43 0.28 3.98
N LEU A 42 0.05 -0.12 2.81
CA LEU A 42 -0.02 0.71 1.59
C LEU A 42 -1.15 0.29 0.66
N PHE A 43 -1.30 -1.00 0.39
CA PHE A 43 -2.25 -1.53 -0.59
C PHE A 43 -3.54 -2.08 0.04
N GLY A 44 -3.55 -2.28 1.35
CA GLY A 44 -4.71 -2.82 2.06
C GLY A 44 -4.87 -4.32 1.99
N ILE A 45 -3.97 -5.03 1.31
CA ILE A 45 -4.03 -6.48 1.12
C ILE A 45 -2.64 -7.10 1.21
N THR A 46 -2.59 -8.39 1.51
CA THR A 46 -1.35 -9.17 1.48
C THR A 46 -1.02 -9.61 0.05
N ALA A 47 0.20 -10.08 -0.16
CA ALA A 47 0.62 -10.64 -1.44
C ALA A 47 -0.27 -11.83 -1.85
N LYS A 48 -0.61 -12.69 -0.89
CA LYS A 48 -1.48 -13.84 -1.13
C LYS A 48 -2.88 -13.42 -1.54
N GLU A 49 -3.46 -12.44 -0.84
CA GLU A 49 -4.79 -11.91 -1.17
C GLU A 49 -4.80 -11.32 -2.58
N TRP A 50 -3.76 -10.57 -2.92
CA TRP A 50 -3.62 -10.02 -4.27
C TRP A 50 -3.54 -11.14 -5.32
N ARG A 51 -2.76 -12.18 -5.04
CA ARG A 51 -2.59 -13.31 -5.96
C ARG A 51 -3.92 -14.03 -6.18
N GLU A 52 -4.68 -14.27 -5.13
CA GLU A 52 -5.98 -14.92 -5.21
C GLU A 52 -6.99 -14.09 -5.98
N ALA A 53 -6.92 -12.77 -5.86
CA ALA A 53 -7.79 -11.85 -6.59
C ALA A 53 -7.40 -11.67 -8.06
N ASN A 54 -6.15 -11.98 -8.42
CA ASN A 54 -5.61 -11.77 -9.77
C ASN A 54 -4.90 -13.02 -10.28
N PRO A 55 -5.63 -14.16 -10.40
CA PRO A 55 -5.01 -15.44 -10.73
C PRO A 55 -4.37 -15.48 -12.13
N ASP A 56 -4.84 -14.64 -13.05
CA ASP A 56 -4.35 -14.61 -14.43
C ASP A 56 -3.18 -13.65 -14.66
N LEU A 57 -2.83 -12.86 -13.65
CA LEU A 57 -1.71 -11.92 -13.75
C LEU A 57 -0.42 -12.59 -13.28
N GLN A 58 0.67 -12.32 -13.98
CA GLN A 58 2.00 -12.78 -13.57
C GLN A 58 2.63 -11.77 -12.63
N GLY A 59 3.65 -12.21 -11.89
CA GLY A 59 4.36 -11.34 -10.97
C GLY A 59 3.65 -11.22 -9.62
N ASN A 60 3.89 -10.09 -8.94
CA ASN A 60 3.32 -9.81 -7.63
C ASN A 60 2.74 -8.39 -7.58
N ILE A 61 2.13 -8.05 -6.45
CA ILE A 61 1.46 -6.77 -6.28
C ILE A 61 2.38 -5.57 -6.59
N ARG A 62 3.66 -5.66 -6.24
CA ARG A 62 4.61 -4.57 -6.43
C ARG A 62 4.95 -4.33 -7.89
N ASP A 63 4.81 -5.35 -8.74
CA ASP A 63 5.03 -5.21 -10.19
C ASP A 63 3.97 -4.33 -10.85
N TYR A 64 2.82 -4.15 -10.18
CA TYR A 64 1.69 -3.35 -10.68
C TYR A 64 1.52 -2.03 -9.90
N ALA A 65 2.45 -1.73 -9.00
CA ALA A 65 2.40 -0.51 -8.21
C ALA A 65 2.82 0.71 -9.05
N THR A 66 2.28 1.86 -8.72
CA THR A 66 2.70 3.13 -9.33
C THR A 66 4.08 3.53 -8.82
N VAL A 67 4.72 4.47 -9.53
CA VAL A 67 6.02 5.02 -9.10
C VAL A 67 5.90 5.64 -7.71
N ASN A 68 4.83 6.39 -7.45
CA ASN A 68 4.62 7.00 -6.14
C ASN A 68 4.46 5.95 -5.05
N GLU A 69 3.74 4.86 -5.33
CA GLU A 69 3.60 3.75 -4.40
C GLU A 69 4.96 3.09 -4.11
N LEU A 70 5.79 2.91 -5.13
CA LEU A 70 7.13 2.33 -4.95
C LEU A 70 8.05 3.24 -4.12
N ILE A 71 7.98 4.55 -4.33
CA ILE A 71 8.72 5.54 -3.52
C ILE A 71 8.26 5.44 -2.07
N CYS A 72 6.96 5.45 -1.85
CA CYS A 72 6.37 5.35 -0.52
C CYS A 72 6.81 4.05 0.17
N LEU A 73 6.74 2.94 -0.55
CA LEU A 73 7.12 1.62 -0.05
C LEU A 73 8.58 1.58 0.40
N SER A 74 9.48 2.16 -0.39
CA SER A 74 10.91 2.25 -0.05
C SER A 74 11.11 3.02 1.26
N ASN A 75 10.43 4.15 1.41
CA ASN A 75 10.49 4.92 2.65
C ASN A 75 9.94 4.14 3.84
N MET A 76 8.85 3.43 3.63
CA MET A 76 8.23 2.61 4.68
C MET A 76 9.12 1.46 5.11
N GLU A 77 9.86 0.86 4.19
CA GLU A 77 10.81 -0.21 4.52
C GLU A 77 11.87 0.29 5.50
N ASN A 78 12.42 1.48 5.23
CA ASN A 78 13.42 2.08 6.11
C ASN A 78 12.83 2.42 7.49
N ILE A 79 11.64 2.99 7.52
CA ILE A 79 10.96 3.34 8.77
C ILE A 79 10.62 2.08 9.57
N ASN A 80 10.13 1.05 8.91
CA ASN A 80 9.81 -0.21 9.55
C ASN A 80 11.03 -0.83 10.22
N ALA A 81 12.20 -0.77 9.56
CA ALA A 81 13.45 -1.26 10.13
C ALA A 81 13.77 -0.55 11.45
N VAL A 82 13.59 0.76 11.50
CA VAL A 82 13.79 1.56 12.72
C VAL A 82 12.79 1.14 13.81
N LEU A 83 11.51 1.00 13.45
CA LEU A 83 10.47 0.61 14.40
C LEU A 83 10.70 -0.80 14.97
N ILE A 84 11.17 -1.73 14.15
CA ILE A 84 11.55 -3.07 14.60
C ILE A 84 12.68 -2.97 15.60
N ASN A 85 13.71 -2.20 15.29
CA ASN A 85 14.86 -2.01 16.16
C ASN A 85 14.47 -1.37 17.48
N ASP A 86 13.46 -0.52 17.48
CA ASP A 86 12.91 0.12 18.69
C ASP A 86 11.97 -0.79 19.49
N GLY A 87 11.76 -2.02 19.03
CA GLY A 87 10.91 -3.00 19.73
C GLY A 87 9.43 -2.75 19.60
N ILE A 88 8.99 -2.00 18.61
CA ILE A 88 7.56 -1.71 18.42
C ILE A 88 6.85 -2.96 17.90
N PRO A 89 5.78 -3.43 18.56
CA PRO A 89 5.03 -4.62 18.10
C PRO A 89 4.45 -4.44 16.69
N GLN A 90 4.30 -5.56 15.99
CA GLN A 90 3.88 -5.55 14.58
C GLN A 90 2.56 -4.81 14.35
N GLY A 91 1.55 -5.03 15.19
CA GLY A 91 0.25 -4.34 15.04
C GLY A 91 0.37 -2.83 15.13
N GLU A 92 1.17 -2.33 16.07
CA GLU A 92 1.44 -0.89 16.21
C GLU A 92 2.23 -0.37 15.03
N ARG A 93 3.19 -1.14 14.53
CA ARG A 93 3.97 -0.77 13.35
C ARG A 93 3.08 -0.66 12.13
N LEU A 94 2.15 -1.59 11.94
CA LEU A 94 1.20 -1.53 10.83
C LEU A 94 0.39 -0.24 10.86
N ILE A 95 -0.13 0.14 12.02
CA ILE A 95 -0.91 1.37 12.17
C ILE A 95 -0.06 2.59 11.84
N LYS A 96 1.16 2.67 12.38
CA LYS A 96 2.07 3.80 12.13
C LYS A 96 2.46 3.88 10.65
N LEU A 97 2.80 2.77 10.04
CA LEU A 97 3.20 2.71 8.63
C LEU A 97 2.04 3.09 7.71
N ASN A 98 0.84 2.66 8.05
CA ASN A 98 -0.36 3.04 7.30
C ASN A 98 -0.62 4.56 7.37
N GLN A 99 -0.47 5.17 8.54
CA GLN A 99 -0.60 6.63 8.69
C GLN A 99 0.44 7.37 7.85
N ILE A 100 1.67 6.86 7.84
CA ILE A 100 2.76 7.42 7.04
C ILE A 100 2.44 7.26 5.54
N ALA A 101 1.96 6.09 5.13
CA ALA A 101 1.59 5.83 3.73
C ALA A 101 0.49 6.79 3.27
N ILE A 102 -0.54 6.99 4.08
CA ILE A 102 -1.63 7.92 3.77
C ILE A 102 -1.08 9.33 3.56
N HIS A 103 -0.25 9.79 4.49
CA HIS A 103 0.33 11.14 4.42
C HIS A 103 1.24 11.28 3.19
N GLN A 104 2.16 10.34 2.99
CA GLN A 104 3.13 10.42 1.87
C GLN A 104 2.44 10.36 0.52
N MET A 105 1.46 9.48 0.37
CA MET A 105 0.75 9.38 -0.90
C MET A 105 -0.03 10.66 -1.22
N LYS A 106 -0.61 11.30 -0.21
CA LYS A 106 -1.25 12.62 -0.41
C LYS A 106 -0.25 13.65 -0.94
N VAL A 107 0.92 13.72 -0.33
CA VAL A 107 1.97 14.66 -0.74
C VAL A 107 2.46 14.36 -2.15
N LEU A 108 2.76 13.10 -2.45
CA LEU A 108 3.29 12.69 -3.76
C LEU A 108 2.27 12.91 -4.87
N GLU A 109 1.00 12.57 -4.64
CA GLU A 109 -0.05 12.75 -5.65
C GLU A 109 -0.34 14.23 -5.88
N GLU A 110 -0.32 15.04 -4.84
CA GLU A 110 -0.50 16.49 -4.95
C GLU A 110 0.65 17.13 -5.74
N TYR A 111 1.88 16.72 -5.47
CA TYR A 111 3.05 17.19 -6.21
C TYR A 111 2.95 16.84 -7.70
N ASN A 112 2.58 15.62 -8.04
CA ASN A 112 2.41 15.20 -9.43
C ASN A 112 1.30 15.99 -10.13
N ASN A 113 0.20 16.24 -9.45
CA ASN A 113 -0.90 17.03 -10.01
C ASN A 113 -0.47 18.44 -10.31
N ARG A 114 0.32 19.07 -9.45
CA ARG A 114 0.87 20.41 -9.71
C ARG A 114 1.78 20.44 -10.93
N ASN A 115 2.62 19.42 -11.09
CA ASN A 115 3.53 19.32 -12.23
C ASN A 115 2.78 19.09 -13.54
N LEU A 116 1.69 18.33 -13.50
CA LEU A 116 0.87 18.09 -14.68
C LEU A 116 0.12 19.35 -15.14
N LEU A 117 -0.17 20.26 -14.22
CA LEU A 117 -0.88 21.50 -14.51
C LEU A 117 0.04 22.61 -15.02
N LYS A 118 1.32 22.41 -14.97
CA LYS A 118 2.30 23.32 -15.54
C LYS A 118 2.53 23.00 -17.01
#